data_ca9f46216d1922a9b8cb38e2a6c06996
#
_entry.id   ca9f46216d1922a9b8cb38e2a6c06996
#
_cell.length_a   1.000
_cell.length_b   1.000
_cell.length_c   1.000
_cell.angle_alpha   90.00
_cell.angle_beta   90.00
_cell.angle_gamma   90.00
#
_symmetry.space_group_name_H-M   'P 1'
#
loop_
_entity.id
_entity.type
_entity.pdbx_description
1 polymer ?
#
loop_
_entity_poly.entity_id
_entity_poly.type
_entity_poly.pdbx_seq_one_letter_code
_entity_poly.pdbx_strand_id
1 'polypeptide(L)'
;MSRIRRLPEDTINRIAAGEVVERPASAVKELVENAIDAKATQIDVSLGAGGKTLILIEDNGHGMSADELTLAVERHATSKLPEGDGGDRMFRIASLGFRGEALPSIGAVAHLSMISRPTKGDVAHEIRVDGGKLGQVRPAAGQTGTRVEVRDLFYATPARLKFLKSDRAETTAVSDILRRLAMANPHIGFRLTSDGRKSFAYPAEQGETAQLKRLGAILGRDFSDNAVPVLATRDGVRLYGFAGLPTFNHATAQKQYLVVNGRPVRDKLLNGAVRGAYQDFLAGNRHPALALFIELEPSELDVNVHPAKTEVRFRDAGLIRSMIVGGLRASLAEAGHRASTTVAGQTMSAFRPSGMAGGFGQPDPQGNFAAAQSFQAPMEGMSEAAAEWLSTPQAAQAMGGETVPTHLPLGLARAQLHETYILSQTHDGFVIVDQHAAHERLVYERMKTQMAARGIARQILLVPEVAELEPEEGDLILSRAGELLELGFVIERFGPGSDGRVAVLLREVPAMLYGADCVALLRDMAQEMSELGAGLALKERLEEIAGTLACHTSVRAGRRLNGEEMNALLRDMEATPNSGQCNHGRPTYVELKLADIERLFGRR
;
A
#
# COMPACT_ATOMS: atom_id res chain seq x y z
N MET A 1 45.54 -29.10 -25.95
CA MET A 1 44.10 -29.34 -25.76
C MET A 1 43.38 -28.01 -25.70
N SER A 2 42.32 -27.80 -26.47
CA SER A 2 41.53 -26.57 -26.44
C SER A 2 40.92 -26.37 -25.06
N ARG A 3 41.07 -25.16 -24.46
CA ARG A 3 40.44 -24.82 -23.15
C ARG A 3 38.92 -24.64 -23.27
N ILE A 4 38.42 -24.42 -24.49
CA ILE A 4 36.97 -24.23 -24.79
C ILE A 4 36.46 -25.56 -25.36
N ARG A 5 35.35 -26.07 -24.79
CA ARG A 5 34.68 -27.29 -25.25
C ARG A 5 33.18 -27.07 -25.34
N ARG A 6 32.51 -27.76 -26.28
CA ARG A 6 31.05 -27.82 -26.30
C ARG A 6 30.56 -28.65 -25.12
N LEU A 7 29.55 -28.09 -24.42
CA LEU A 7 28.85 -28.82 -23.37
C LEU A 7 27.83 -29.80 -23.97
N PRO A 8 27.57 -30.96 -23.35
CA PRO A 8 26.44 -31.83 -23.69
C PRO A 8 25.12 -31.08 -23.57
N GLU A 9 24.14 -31.41 -24.42
CA GLU A 9 22.80 -30.78 -24.42
C GLU A 9 22.11 -30.83 -23.07
N ASP A 10 22.18 -31.98 -22.37
CA ASP A 10 21.63 -32.11 -21.02
C ASP A 10 22.22 -31.11 -20.03
N THR A 11 23.54 -30.83 -20.16
CA THR A 11 24.21 -29.84 -19.30
C THR A 11 23.77 -28.42 -19.66
N ILE A 12 23.68 -28.10 -20.94
CA ILE A 12 23.18 -26.80 -21.43
C ILE A 12 21.76 -26.59 -20.93
N ASN A 13 20.92 -27.62 -21.03
CA ASN A 13 19.51 -27.58 -20.60
C ASN A 13 19.36 -27.32 -19.09
N ARG A 14 20.22 -27.94 -18.27
CA ARG A 14 20.22 -27.71 -16.79
C ARG A 14 20.75 -26.35 -16.41
N ILE A 15 21.74 -25.81 -17.12
CA ILE A 15 22.26 -24.45 -16.90
C ILE A 15 21.17 -23.42 -17.22
N ALA A 16 20.58 -23.51 -18.42
CA ALA A 16 19.52 -22.60 -18.84
C ALA A 16 18.23 -22.73 -17.98
N ALA A 17 17.87 -23.97 -17.59
CA ALA A 17 16.79 -24.18 -16.61
C ALA A 17 17.06 -23.44 -15.29
N GLY A 18 18.32 -23.32 -14.93
CA GLY A 18 18.74 -22.58 -13.76
C GLY A 18 18.47 -21.08 -13.79
N GLU A 19 18.43 -20.49 -14.96
CA GLU A 19 18.15 -19.06 -15.15
C GLU A 19 16.62 -18.79 -15.21
N VAL A 20 15.84 -19.77 -15.68
CA VAL A 20 14.39 -19.66 -15.84
C VAL A 20 13.66 -20.07 -14.55
N VAL A 21 14.11 -21.17 -13.92
CA VAL A 21 13.49 -21.74 -12.72
C VAL A 21 14.46 -21.62 -11.54
N GLU A 22 14.39 -20.54 -10.83
CA GLU A 22 15.24 -20.29 -9.64
C GLU A 22 14.70 -20.99 -8.38
N ARG A 23 13.38 -21.11 -8.26
CA ARG A 23 12.67 -21.61 -7.08
C ARG A 23 11.25 -22.09 -7.44
N PRO A 24 10.53 -22.83 -6.55
CA PRO A 24 9.17 -23.30 -6.81
C PRO A 24 8.21 -22.20 -7.29
N ALA A 25 8.29 -21.01 -6.69
CA ALA A 25 7.47 -19.87 -7.06
C ALA A 25 7.65 -19.41 -8.52
N SER A 26 8.87 -19.55 -9.09
CA SER A 26 9.13 -19.24 -10.50
C SER A 26 8.46 -20.25 -11.43
N ALA A 27 8.53 -21.55 -11.10
CA ALA A 27 7.85 -22.61 -11.86
C ALA A 27 6.32 -22.40 -11.83
N VAL A 28 5.74 -22.17 -10.65
CA VAL A 28 4.30 -21.91 -10.50
C VAL A 28 3.88 -20.70 -11.31
N LYS A 29 4.66 -19.62 -11.29
CA LYS A 29 4.38 -18.39 -12.07
C LYS A 29 4.23 -18.71 -13.55
N GLU A 30 5.24 -19.32 -14.15
CA GLU A 30 5.24 -19.62 -15.59
C GLU A 30 4.10 -20.58 -15.98
N LEU A 31 3.82 -21.60 -15.16
CA LEU A 31 2.74 -22.55 -15.41
C LEU A 31 1.34 -21.91 -15.29
N VAL A 32 1.15 -21.03 -14.31
CA VAL A 32 -0.13 -20.32 -14.14
C VAL A 32 -0.30 -19.26 -15.24
N GLU A 33 0.76 -18.56 -15.66
CA GLU A 33 0.72 -17.66 -16.83
C GLU A 33 0.32 -18.43 -18.10
N ASN A 34 0.78 -19.66 -18.27
CA ASN A 34 0.34 -20.52 -19.38
C ASN A 34 -1.15 -20.87 -19.31
N ALA A 35 -1.68 -21.17 -18.12
CA ALA A 35 -3.10 -21.42 -17.93
C ALA A 35 -3.97 -20.18 -18.21
N ILE A 36 -3.51 -18.98 -17.81
CA ILE A 36 -4.18 -17.71 -18.13
C ILE A 36 -4.19 -17.47 -19.64
N ASP A 37 -3.04 -17.67 -20.31
CA ASP A 37 -2.93 -17.52 -21.77
C ASP A 37 -3.82 -18.55 -22.50
N ALA A 38 -4.01 -19.76 -21.94
CA ALA A 38 -4.93 -20.77 -22.42
C ALA A 38 -6.41 -20.44 -22.18
N LYS A 39 -6.74 -19.22 -21.69
CA LYS A 39 -8.09 -18.75 -21.43
C LYS A 39 -8.84 -19.57 -20.38
N ALA A 40 -8.12 -20.09 -19.40
CA ALA A 40 -8.74 -20.76 -18.27
C ALA A 40 -9.65 -19.81 -17.48
N THR A 41 -10.77 -20.32 -17.00
CA THR A 41 -11.67 -19.61 -16.08
C THR A 41 -11.54 -20.09 -14.64
N GLN A 42 -10.84 -21.22 -14.43
CA GLN A 42 -10.51 -21.78 -13.13
C GLN A 42 -9.09 -22.34 -13.16
N ILE A 43 -8.30 -22.00 -12.15
CA ILE A 43 -6.92 -22.50 -11.97
C ILE A 43 -6.76 -22.98 -10.54
N ASP A 44 -6.45 -24.25 -10.36
CA ASP A 44 -6.24 -24.90 -9.08
C ASP A 44 -4.76 -25.28 -8.93
N VAL A 45 -4.14 -24.83 -7.84
CA VAL A 45 -2.71 -25.09 -7.54
C VAL A 45 -2.61 -25.89 -6.25
N SER A 46 -1.87 -27.00 -6.30
CA SER A 46 -1.58 -27.82 -5.11
C SER A 46 -0.07 -27.98 -4.94
N LEU A 47 0.39 -27.79 -3.72
CA LEU A 47 1.80 -27.86 -3.35
C LEU A 47 2.04 -28.94 -2.29
N GLY A 48 3.19 -29.64 -2.43
CA GLY A 48 3.78 -30.47 -1.39
C GLY A 48 5.12 -29.89 -0.97
N ALA A 49 5.38 -29.78 0.33
CA ALA A 49 6.62 -29.26 0.91
C ALA A 49 7.06 -27.92 0.27
N GLY A 50 6.12 -26.95 0.15
CA GLY A 50 6.40 -25.65 -0.45
C GLY A 50 6.66 -25.68 -1.97
N GLY A 51 6.27 -26.74 -2.66
CA GLY A 51 6.52 -26.96 -4.09
C GLY A 51 7.83 -27.68 -4.40
N LYS A 52 8.54 -28.19 -3.40
CA LYS A 52 9.77 -28.98 -3.59
C LYS A 52 9.47 -30.39 -4.04
N THR A 53 8.49 -31.05 -3.40
CA THR A 53 8.11 -32.44 -3.71
C THR A 53 6.99 -32.53 -4.73
N LEU A 54 6.08 -31.55 -4.75
CA LEU A 54 4.96 -31.49 -5.67
C LEU A 54 4.57 -30.05 -6.01
N ILE A 55 4.41 -29.78 -7.30
CA ILE A 55 3.65 -28.67 -7.86
C ILE A 55 2.63 -29.30 -8.81
N LEU A 56 1.35 -29.14 -8.52
CA LEU A 56 0.26 -29.60 -9.38
C LEU A 56 -0.59 -28.38 -9.75
N ILE A 57 -0.77 -28.18 -11.05
CA ILE A 57 -1.61 -27.09 -11.58
C ILE A 57 -2.63 -27.72 -12.53
N GLU A 58 -3.89 -27.42 -12.29
CA GLU A 58 -5.03 -27.85 -13.08
C GLU A 58 -5.79 -26.63 -13.56
N ASP A 59 -6.01 -26.56 -14.86
CA ASP A 59 -6.77 -25.49 -15.50
C ASP A 59 -7.87 -26.08 -16.42
N ASN A 60 -8.88 -25.30 -16.69
CA ASN A 60 -9.97 -25.61 -17.61
C ASN A 60 -9.88 -24.79 -18.91
N GLY A 61 -8.68 -24.44 -19.35
CA GLY A 61 -8.44 -23.71 -20.59
C GLY A 61 -8.72 -24.53 -21.86
N HIS A 62 -8.25 -24.04 -23.00
CA HIS A 62 -8.54 -24.69 -24.29
C HIS A 62 -7.86 -26.06 -24.47
N GLY A 63 -6.87 -26.40 -23.63
CA GLY A 63 -6.11 -27.64 -23.73
C GLY A 63 -5.22 -27.72 -24.99
N MET A 64 -4.58 -28.87 -25.17
CA MET A 64 -3.65 -29.15 -26.27
C MET A 64 -3.94 -30.53 -26.90
N SER A 65 -3.74 -30.67 -28.23
CA SER A 65 -3.73 -31.92 -28.95
C SER A 65 -2.44 -32.73 -28.66
N ALA A 66 -2.37 -33.97 -29.13
CA ALA A 66 -1.18 -34.81 -28.97
C ALA A 66 0.08 -34.19 -29.62
N ASP A 67 -0.08 -33.60 -30.79
CA ASP A 67 1.02 -32.96 -31.51
C ASP A 67 1.48 -31.67 -30.79
N GLU A 68 0.52 -30.85 -30.32
CA GLU A 68 0.82 -29.66 -29.55
C GLU A 68 1.48 -29.95 -28.20
N LEU A 69 1.11 -31.06 -27.52
CA LEU A 69 1.78 -31.52 -26.31
C LEU A 69 3.26 -31.86 -26.55
N THR A 70 3.58 -32.46 -27.68
CA THR A 70 4.96 -32.76 -28.06
C THR A 70 5.75 -31.44 -28.25
N LEU A 71 5.19 -30.51 -29.01
CA LEU A 71 5.81 -29.22 -29.28
C LEU A 71 5.95 -28.38 -28.01
N ALA A 72 4.98 -28.44 -27.07
CA ALA A 72 4.98 -27.62 -25.85
C ALA A 72 6.20 -27.87 -24.93
N VAL A 73 6.81 -29.09 -25.01
CA VAL A 73 8.00 -29.44 -24.22
C VAL A 73 9.30 -29.28 -25.00
N GLU A 74 9.23 -28.86 -26.25
CA GLU A 74 10.41 -28.50 -27.06
C GLU A 74 10.85 -27.05 -26.77
N ARG A 75 12.17 -26.82 -26.89
CA ARG A 75 12.72 -25.49 -26.73
C ARG A 75 12.40 -24.61 -27.92
N HIS A 76 12.15 -23.34 -27.63
CA HIS A 76 11.85 -22.30 -28.62
C HIS A 76 10.56 -22.57 -29.42
N ALA A 77 9.72 -23.50 -28.97
CA ALA A 77 8.38 -23.69 -29.50
C ALA A 77 7.37 -22.82 -28.71
N THR A 78 6.66 -21.95 -29.39
CA THR A 78 5.68 -21.05 -28.78
C THR A 78 4.54 -20.73 -29.74
N SER A 79 3.32 -20.76 -29.25
CA SER A 79 2.11 -20.27 -29.95
C SER A 79 1.83 -18.78 -29.73
N LYS A 80 2.70 -18.09 -28.98
CA LYS A 80 2.40 -16.78 -28.37
C LYS A 80 3.05 -15.60 -29.11
N LEU A 81 3.84 -15.85 -30.14
CA LEU A 81 4.38 -14.81 -30.99
C LEU A 81 3.52 -14.66 -32.24
N PRO A 82 3.24 -13.42 -32.71
CA PRO A 82 2.47 -13.21 -33.92
C PRO A 82 3.18 -13.79 -35.16
N GLU A 83 2.44 -14.32 -36.13
CA GLU A 83 2.95 -14.75 -37.42
C GLU A 83 3.41 -13.54 -38.25
N GLY A 84 4.55 -13.62 -38.93
CA GLY A 84 5.10 -12.56 -39.80
C GLY A 84 6.63 -12.57 -39.87
N ASP A 85 7.22 -11.98 -40.91
CA ASP A 85 8.67 -11.83 -41.09
C ASP A 85 9.12 -10.46 -40.55
N GLY A 86 10.04 -10.46 -39.57
CA GLY A 86 10.74 -9.24 -39.15
C GLY A 86 10.99 -9.11 -37.64
N GLY A 87 11.99 -8.29 -37.27
CA GLY A 87 12.43 -8.05 -35.89
C GLY A 87 11.40 -7.36 -34.96
N ASP A 88 10.26 -6.91 -35.49
CA ASP A 88 9.19 -6.20 -34.77
C ASP A 88 8.32 -7.10 -33.86
N ARG A 89 8.47 -8.43 -33.93
CA ARG A 89 7.66 -9.41 -33.17
C ARG A 89 7.82 -9.27 -31.66
N MET A 90 9.02 -8.91 -31.20
CA MET A 90 9.32 -8.79 -29.78
C MET A 90 8.71 -7.52 -29.13
N PHE A 91 8.26 -6.56 -29.95
CA PHE A 91 7.60 -5.34 -29.47
C PHE A 91 6.06 -5.43 -29.42
N ARG A 92 5.46 -6.55 -29.84
CA ARG A 92 3.98 -6.76 -29.84
C ARG A 92 3.54 -7.94 -29.01
N ILE A 93 4.20 -8.17 -27.87
CA ILE A 93 3.88 -9.30 -26.99
C ILE A 93 2.61 -8.96 -26.19
N ALA A 94 1.48 -9.58 -26.56
CA ALA A 94 0.21 -9.43 -25.86
C ALA A 94 -0.05 -10.53 -24.79
N SER A 95 0.72 -11.65 -24.83
CA SER A 95 0.62 -12.77 -23.88
C SER A 95 1.53 -12.61 -22.68
N LEU A 96 1.23 -13.27 -21.57
CA LEU A 96 2.09 -13.29 -20.38
C LEU A 96 3.36 -14.10 -20.59
N GLY A 97 3.31 -15.22 -21.31
CA GLY A 97 4.46 -16.03 -21.73
C GLY A 97 4.83 -15.76 -23.20
N PHE A 98 6.11 -15.87 -23.57
CA PHE A 98 6.56 -15.70 -24.97
C PHE A 98 7.84 -16.45 -25.35
N ARG A 99 8.63 -16.92 -24.38
CA ARG A 99 9.98 -17.47 -24.65
C ARG A 99 10.00 -18.93 -25.12
N GLY A 100 8.93 -19.71 -24.88
CA GLY A 100 8.90 -21.15 -25.20
C GLY A 100 9.95 -21.97 -24.44
N GLU A 101 10.34 -21.57 -23.23
CA GLU A 101 11.43 -22.20 -22.48
C GLU A 101 11.00 -22.75 -21.10
N ALA A 102 9.83 -22.37 -20.59
CA ALA A 102 9.41 -22.70 -19.23
C ALA A 102 9.23 -24.22 -19.04
N LEU A 103 8.43 -24.87 -19.87
CA LEU A 103 8.15 -26.31 -19.77
C LEU A 103 9.40 -27.17 -20.00
N PRO A 104 10.21 -26.96 -21.05
CA PRO A 104 11.46 -27.70 -21.21
C PRO A 104 12.46 -27.47 -20.09
N SER A 105 12.51 -26.26 -19.53
CA SER A 105 13.38 -25.95 -18.38
C SER A 105 12.92 -26.67 -17.10
N ILE A 106 11.63 -26.69 -16.81
CA ILE A 106 11.08 -27.44 -15.66
C ILE A 106 11.35 -28.94 -15.86
N GLY A 107 11.06 -29.49 -17.03
CA GLY A 107 11.30 -30.90 -17.36
C GLY A 107 12.76 -31.33 -17.30
N ALA A 108 13.72 -30.42 -17.55
CA ALA A 108 15.15 -30.69 -17.44
C ALA A 108 15.64 -30.85 -15.98
N VAL A 109 14.92 -30.32 -14.99
CA VAL A 109 15.35 -30.35 -13.58
C VAL A 109 14.38 -31.08 -12.64
N ALA A 110 13.24 -31.57 -13.15
CA ALA A 110 12.19 -32.22 -12.37
C ALA A 110 11.61 -33.43 -13.14
N HIS A 111 10.73 -34.17 -12.47
CA HIS A 111 9.83 -35.14 -13.12
C HIS A 111 8.55 -34.38 -13.52
N LEU A 112 8.38 -34.09 -14.79
CA LEU A 112 7.23 -33.36 -15.35
C LEU A 112 6.27 -34.36 -16.01
N SER A 113 4.99 -34.30 -15.65
CA SER A 113 3.90 -34.98 -16.35
C SER A 113 2.84 -33.96 -16.75
N MET A 114 2.39 -34.02 -17.98
CA MET A 114 1.34 -33.14 -18.51
C MET A 114 0.24 -34.01 -19.13
N ILE A 115 -1.00 -33.79 -18.70
CA ILE A 115 -2.20 -34.37 -19.29
C ILE A 115 -3.04 -33.24 -19.84
N SER A 116 -3.39 -33.30 -21.11
CA SER A 116 -4.21 -32.25 -21.73
C SER A 116 -5.27 -32.85 -22.66
N ARG A 117 -6.45 -32.20 -22.64
CA ARG A 117 -7.54 -32.49 -23.56
C ARG A 117 -8.02 -31.17 -24.19
N PRO A 118 -7.95 -31.04 -25.53
CA PRO A 118 -8.44 -29.88 -26.21
C PRO A 118 -9.97 -29.76 -26.13
N THR A 119 -10.49 -28.53 -26.18
CA THR A 119 -11.94 -28.26 -26.11
C THR A 119 -12.75 -28.96 -27.19
N LYS A 120 -12.15 -29.21 -28.37
CA LYS A 120 -12.79 -29.91 -29.51
C LYS A 120 -12.36 -31.37 -29.62
N GLY A 121 -11.69 -31.94 -28.61
CA GLY A 121 -11.18 -33.31 -28.64
C GLY A 121 -11.85 -34.19 -27.59
N ASP A 122 -12.06 -35.48 -27.94
CA ASP A 122 -12.71 -36.46 -27.06
C ASP A 122 -11.72 -37.20 -26.17
N VAL A 123 -10.42 -37.22 -26.54
CA VAL A 123 -9.37 -37.97 -25.85
C VAL A 123 -8.32 -37.04 -25.27
N ALA A 124 -8.01 -37.23 -23.99
CA ALA A 124 -6.85 -36.60 -23.37
C ALA A 124 -5.57 -37.38 -23.67
N HIS A 125 -4.46 -36.69 -23.74
CA HIS A 125 -3.13 -37.28 -23.94
C HIS A 125 -2.18 -36.89 -22.82
N GLU A 126 -1.27 -37.77 -22.47
CA GLU A 126 -0.21 -37.55 -21.48
C GLU A 126 1.15 -37.55 -22.16
N ILE A 127 2.02 -36.63 -21.75
CA ILE A 127 3.45 -36.63 -22.03
C ILE A 127 4.23 -36.53 -20.71
N ARG A 128 5.37 -37.21 -20.64
CA ARG A 128 6.28 -37.14 -19.48
C ARG A 128 7.67 -36.72 -19.90
N VAL A 129 8.29 -35.88 -19.08
CA VAL A 129 9.69 -35.49 -19.23
C VAL A 129 10.40 -35.76 -17.91
N ASP A 130 11.48 -36.56 -17.96
CA ASP A 130 12.21 -36.99 -16.78
C ASP A 130 13.67 -36.55 -16.87
N GLY A 131 14.02 -35.47 -16.15
CA GLY A 131 15.37 -34.91 -16.16
C GLY A 131 15.88 -34.54 -17.55
N GLY A 132 14.98 -34.07 -18.44
CA GLY A 132 15.26 -33.72 -19.83
C GLY A 132 15.02 -34.88 -20.84
N LYS A 133 14.68 -36.09 -20.37
CA LYS A 133 14.36 -37.19 -21.25
C LYS A 133 12.88 -37.18 -21.59
N LEU A 134 12.57 -36.99 -22.86
CA LEU A 134 11.21 -36.96 -23.39
C LEU A 134 10.63 -38.37 -23.53
N GLY A 135 9.45 -38.62 -22.95
CA GLY A 135 8.66 -39.81 -23.12
C GLY A 135 7.75 -39.74 -24.35
N GLN A 136 7.11 -40.88 -24.71
CA GLN A 136 6.11 -40.91 -25.78
C GLN A 136 4.77 -40.35 -25.29
N VAL A 137 4.04 -39.66 -26.18
CA VAL A 137 2.66 -39.25 -25.95
C VAL A 137 1.76 -40.51 -25.91
N ARG A 138 0.88 -40.59 -24.91
CA ARG A 138 -0.05 -41.69 -24.67
C ARG A 138 -1.46 -41.15 -24.41
N PRO A 139 -2.49 -41.92 -24.83
CA PRO A 139 -3.85 -41.63 -24.38
C PRO A 139 -3.94 -41.67 -22.86
N ALA A 140 -4.71 -40.75 -22.27
CA ALA A 140 -4.91 -40.64 -20.83
C ALA A 140 -6.36 -40.27 -20.51
N ALA A 141 -6.75 -40.44 -19.25
CA ALA A 141 -8.02 -39.89 -18.75
C ALA A 141 -7.79 -38.43 -18.27
N GLY A 142 -8.61 -37.52 -18.74
CA GLY A 142 -8.51 -36.11 -18.34
C GLY A 142 -9.75 -35.32 -18.74
N GLN A 143 -10.00 -34.23 -18.01
CA GLN A 143 -11.02 -33.23 -18.37
C GLN A 143 -10.46 -32.24 -19.39
N THR A 144 -11.35 -31.46 -20.03
CA THR A 144 -10.93 -30.36 -20.90
C THR A 144 -10.05 -29.38 -20.13
N GLY A 145 -8.93 -28.94 -20.73
CA GLY A 145 -7.92 -28.12 -20.10
C GLY A 145 -6.59 -28.86 -19.96
N THR A 146 -5.75 -28.40 -19.06
CA THR A 146 -4.43 -28.99 -18.86
C THR A 146 -4.16 -29.23 -17.36
N ARG A 147 -3.59 -30.41 -17.05
CA ARG A 147 -3.05 -30.78 -15.75
C ARG A 147 -1.55 -30.93 -15.90
N VAL A 148 -0.80 -30.09 -15.17
CA VAL A 148 0.66 -30.13 -15.11
C VAL A 148 1.09 -30.57 -13.72
N GLU A 149 1.84 -31.65 -13.64
CA GLU A 149 2.38 -32.19 -12.40
C GLU A 149 3.90 -32.18 -12.45
N VAL A 150 4.53 -31.48 -11.52
CA VAL A 150 5.99 -31.40 -11.35
C VAL A 150 6.34 -32.03 -10.01
N ARG A 151 7.12 -33.11 -10.05
CA ARG A 151 7.60 -33.78 -8.83
C ARG A 151 9.09 -33.62 -8.68
N ASP A 152 9.51 -33.55 -7.42
CA ASP A 152 10.90 -33.53 -6.97
C ASP A 152 11.72 -32.45 -7.71
N LEU A 153 11.24 -31.22 -7.64
CA LEU A 153 11.89 -30.06 -8.28
C LEU A 153 13.36 -29.98 -7.87
N PHE A 154 14.24 -29.87 -8.86
CA PHE A 154 15.71 -29.86 -8.72
C PHE A 154 16.36 -31.22 -8.38
N TYR A 155 15.67 -32.36 -8.51
CA TYR A 155 16.33 -33.65 -8.29
C TYR A 155 17.55 -33.84 -9.21
N ALA A 156 17.47 -33.36 -10.46
CA ALA A 156 18.57 -33.44 -11.44
C ALA A 156 19.67 -32.36 -11.18
N THR A 157 19.44 -31.44 -10.24
CA THR A 157 20.37 -30.37 -9.83
C THR A 157 20.41 -30.22 -8.30
N PRO A 158 20.86 -31.25 -7.55
CA PRO A 158 20.71 -31.33 -6.10
C PRO A 158 21.46 -30.21 -5.34
N ALA A 159 22.48 -29.62 -5.94
CA ALA A 159 23.14 -28.45 -5.36
C ALA A 159 22.17 -27.28 -5.16
N ARG A 160 21.16 -27.14 -6.03
CA ARG A 160 20.18 -26.05 -5.98
C ARG A 160 19.17 -26.21 -4.85
N LEU A 161 18.84 -27.43 -4.45
CA LEU A 161 17.98 -27.71 -3.29
C LEU A 161 18.52 -27.08 -2.00
N LYS A 162 19.86 -26.98 -1.86
CA LYS A 162 20.51 -26.39 -0.70
C LYS A 162 20.28 -24.87 -0.55
N PHE A 163 19.92 -24.20 -1.63
CA PHE A 163 19.66 -22.76 -1.65
C PHE A 163 18.17 -22.42 -1.48
N LEU A 164 17.29 -23.42 -1.49
CA LEU A 164 15.87 -23.19 -1.20
C LEU A 164 15.66 -22.89 0.26
N LYS A 165 14.70 -21.99 0.52
CA LYS A 165 14.29 -21.62 1.87
C LYS A 165 13.43 -22.73 2.51
N SER A 166 12.95 -22.50 3.72
CA SER A 166 12.00 -23.39 4.40
C SER A 166 10.72 -23.57 3.57
N ASP A 167 10.03 -24.70 3.73
CA ASP A 167 8.77 -24.99 3.01
C ASP A 167 7.73 -23.88 3.21
N ARG A 168 7.65 -23.35 4.43
CA ARG A 168 6.77 -22.21 4.76
C ARG A 168 7.14 -20.95 3.96
N ALA A 169 8.43 -20.66 3.80
CA ALA A 169 8.89 -19.49 3.06
C ALA A 169 8.63 -19.65 1.55
N GLU A 170 8.82 -20.88 1.01
CA GLU A 170 8.50 -21.19 -0.39
C GLU A 170 6.98 -21.11 -0.65
N THR A 171 6.15 -21.69 0.24
CA THR A 171 4.68 -21.56 0.17
C THR A 171 4.23 -20.09 0.20
N THR A 172 4.85 -19.27 1.04
CA THR A 172 4.54 -17.83 1.12
C THR A 172 4.88 -17.12 -0.19
N ALA A 173 6.02 -17.45 -0.81
CA ALA A 173 6.40 -16.87 -2.10
C ALA A 173 5.46 -17.28 -3.23
N VAL A 174 5.02 -18.55 -3.28
CA VAL A 174 4.00 -19.01 -4.23
C VAL A 174 2.67 -18.28 -3.99
N SER A 175 2.24 -18.17 -2.74
CA SER A 175 1.01 -17.46 -2.36
C SER A 175 1.01 -16.00 -2.82
N ASP A 176 2.14 -15.29 -2.68
CA ASP A 176 2.26 -13.89 -3.13
C ASP A 176 2.13 -13.78 -4.66
N ILE A 177 2.80 -14.65 -5.41
CA ILE A 177 2.70 -14.68 -6.88
C ILE A 177 1.26 -14.96 -7.32
N LEU A 178 0.61 -15.98 -6.77
CA LEU A 178 -0.77 -16.31 -7.12
C LEU A 178 -1.75 -15.19 -6.78
N ARG A 179 -1.58 -14.50 -5.64
CA ARG A 179 -2.39 -13.33 -5.31
C ARG A 179 -2.23 -12.20 -6.32
N ARG A 180 -1.01 -11.95 -6.78
CA ARG A 180 -0.74 -10.94 -7.82
C ARG A 180 -1.38 -11.30 -9.15
N LEU A 181 -1.27 -12.54 -9.59
CA LEU A 181 -1.91 -13.02 -10.82
C LEU A 181 -3.44 -13.01 -10.68
N ALA A 182 -3.98 -13.43 -9.53
CA ALA A 182 -5.41 -13.40 -9.25
C ALA A 182 -5.97 -11.96 -9.23
N MET A 183 -5.19 -11.00 -8.77
CA MET A 183 -5.58 -9.59 -8.76
C MET A 183 -5.65 -8.99 -10.16
N ALA A 184 -4.71 -9.38 -11.03
CA ALA A 184 -4.70 -8.94 -12.42
C ALA A 184 -5.83 -9.60 -13.25
N ASN A 185 -6.37 -10.75 -12.78
CA ASN A 185 -7.35 -11.55 -13.52
C ASN A 185 -8.59 -11.85 -12.63
N PRO A 186 -9.43 -10.86 -12.31
CA PRO A 186 -10.59 -11.05 -11.44
C PRO A 186 -11.62 -12.04 -12.02
N HIS A 187 -11.71 -12.17 -13.34
CA HIS A 187 -12.61 -13.09 -14.06
C HIS A 187 -12.20 -14.56 -13.99
N ILE A 188 -11.02 -14.87 -13.44
CA ILE A 188 -10.52 -16.24 -13.27
C ILE A 188 -10.63 -16.64 -11.79
N GLY A 189 -11.13 -17.87 -11.53
CA GLY A 189 -11.10 -18.48 -10.21
C GLY A 189 -9.70 -19.02 -9.89
N PHE A 190 -9.20 -18.76 -8.68
CA PHE A 190 -7.91 -19.27 -8.21
C PHE A 190 -8.06 -20.01 -6.89
N ARG A 191 -7.46 -21.19 -6.77
CA ARG A 191 -7.38 -21.95 -5.53
C ARG A 191 -5.95 -22.36 -5.25
N LEU A 192 -5.51 -22.23 -4.00
CA LEU A 192 -4.23 -22.77 -3.53
C LEU A 192 -4.48 -23.73 -2.37
N THR A 193 -3.93 -24.94 -2.52
CA THR A 193 -3.84 -25.96 -1.49
C THR A 193 -2.37 -26.26 -1.19
N SER A 194 -1.96 -26.35 0.07
CA SER A 194 -0.61 -26.71 0.47
C SER A 194 -0.67 -27.82 1.49
N ASP A 195 0.04 -28.91 1.21
CA ASP A 195 0.09 -30.11 2.07
C ASP A 195 -1.31 -30.59 2.50
N GLY A 196 -2.24 -30.65 1.52
CA GLY A 196 -3.62 -31.06 1.71
C GLY A 196 -4.53 -30.05 2.40
N ARG A 197 -4.02 -28.86 2.79
CA ARG A 197 -4.80 -27.82 3.44
C ARG A 197 -5.08 -26.65 2.50
N LYS A 198 -6.32 -26.19 2.45
CA LYS A 198 -6.71 -25.03 1.67
C LYS A 198 -6.05 -23.76 2.26
N SER A 199 -5.24 -23.08 1.46
CA SER A 199 -4.62 -21.80 1.83
C SER A 199 -5.53 -20.63 1.50
N PHE A 200 -6.08 -20.57 0.29
CA PHE A 200 -7.11 -19.61 -0.13
C PHE A 200 -7.91 -20.13 -1.35
N ALA A 201 -9.05 -19.49 -1.58
CA ALA A 201 -9.79 -19.63 -2.83
C ALA A 201 -10.45 -18.29 -3.16
N TYR A 202 -10.23 -17.82 -4.37
CA TYR A 202 -10.81 -16.61 -4.93
C TYR A 202 -11.72 -17.04 -6.09
N PRO A 203 -13.06 -16.91 -5.96
CA PRO A 203 -13.98 -17.25 -7.05
C PRO A 203 -13.80 -16.29 -8.23
N ALA A 204 -14.18 -16.71 -9.43
CA ALA A 204 -14.26 -15.82 -10.58
C ALA A 204 -15.32 -14.72 -10.32
N GLU A 205 -14.95 -13.47 -10.54
CA GLU A 205 -15.82 -12.31 -10.35
C GLU A 205 -16.20 -11.74 -11.71
N GLN A 206 -17.43 -11.22 -11.83
CA GLN A 206 -17.94 -10.63 -13.07
C GLN A 206 -18.63 -9.29 -12.81
N GLY A 207 -18.76 -8.48 -13.85
CA GLY A 207 -19.41 -7.16 -13.81
C GLY A 207 -18.49 -6.03 -13.31
N GLU A 208 -19.02 -4.84 -13.21
CA GLU A 208 -18.28 -3.61 -12.91
C GLU A 208 -17.56 -3.63 -11.54
N THR A 209 -18.10 -4.34 -10.57
CA THR A 209 -17.53 -4.45 -9.23
C THR A 209 -16.54 -5.60 -9.06
N ALA A 210 -16.30 -6.40 -10.11
CA ALA A 210 -15.45 -7.61 -10.05
C ALA A 210 -14.06 -7.32 -9.49
N GLN A 211 -13.45 -6.24 -9.94
CA GLN A 211 -12.12 -5.83 -9.51
C GLN A 211 -12.09 -5.47 -8.03
N LEU A 212 -13.02 -4.63 -7.57
CA LEU A 212 -13.09 -4.24 -6.15
C LEU A 212 -13.37 -5.43 -5.23
N LYS A 213 -14.27 -6.35 -5.63
CA LYS A 213 -14.52 -7.59 -4.90
C LYS A 213 -13.28 -8.46 -4.78
N ARG A 214 -12.54 -8.65 -5.91
CA ARG A 214 -11.29 -9.39 -5.91
C ARG A 214 -10.24 -8.73 -5.01
N LEU A 215 -10.11 -7.40 -5.05
CA LEU A 215 -9.22 -6.64 -4.19
C LEU A 215 -9.59 -6.81 -2.71
N GLY A 216 -10.87 -6.71 -2.37
CA GLY A 216 -11.37 -6.96 -1.02
C GLY A 216 -11.08 -8.37 -0.52
N ALA A 217 -11.19 -9.39 -1.38
CA ALA A 217 -10.86 -10.76 -1.04
C ALA A 217 -9.35 -10.98 -0.76
N ILE A 218 -8.47 -10.23 -1.42
CA ILE A 218 -7.00 -10.35 -1.28
C ILE A 218 -6.44 -9.43 -0.20
N LEU A 219 -6.87 -8.17 -0.16
CA LEU A 219 -6.37 -7.12 0.75
C LEU A 219 -7.13 -7.04 2.07
N GLY A 220 -8.33 -7.60 2.12
CA GLY A 220 -9.25 -7.55 3.25
C GLY A 220 -10.41 -6.57 3.01
N ARG A 221 -11.50 -6.76 3.76
CA ARG A 221 -12.69 -5.88 3.71
C ARG A 221 -12.35 -4.44 4.08
N ASP A 222 -11.48 -4.26 5.07
CA ASP A 222 -11.02 -2.95 5.49
C ASP A 222 -10.43 -2.13 4.33
N PHE A 223 -9.79 -2.78 3.36
CA PHE A 223 -9.34 -2.10 2.14
C PHE A 223 -10.51 -1.62 1.29
N SER A 224 -11.50 -2.47 1.07
CA SER A 224 -12.67 -2.10 0.24
C SER A 224 -13.43 -0.90 0.80
N ASP A 225 -13.54 -0.84 2.13
CA ASP A 225 -14.25 0.23 2.84
C ASP A 225 -13.47 1.56 2.85
N ASN A 226 -12.15 1.49 2.66
CA ASN A 226 -11.23 2.64 2.71
C ASN A 226 -10.55 2.91 1.35
N ALA A 227 -11.00 2.29 0.28
CA ALA A 227 -10.46 2.49 -1.05
C ALA A 227 -11.21 3.61 -1.81
N VAL A 228 -10.45 4.35 -2.61
CA VAL A 228 -10.97 5.33 -3.57
C VAL A 228 -10.63 4.87 -4.98
N PRO A 229 -11.54 5.03 -5.96
CA PRO A 229 -11.25 4.71 -7.35
C PRO A 229 -10.22 5.69 -7.91
N VAL A 230 -9.33 5.19 -8.74
CA VAL A 230 -8.36 5.96 -9.51
C VAL A 230 -8.65 5.75 -10.98
N LEU A 231 -8.79 6.82 -11.76
CA LEU A 231 -8.99 6.77 -13.19
C LEU A 231 -8.30 7.97 -13.85
N ALA A 232 -7.44 7.71 -14.81
CA ALA A 232 -6.82 8.73 -15.64
C ALA A 232 -6.55 8.16 -17.05
N THR A 233 -6.73 8.97 -18.07
CA THR A 233 -6.40 8.60 -19.45
C THR A 233 -5.66 9.76 -20.10
N ARG A 234 -4.53 9.47 -20.72
CA ARG A 234 -3.71 10.47 -21.41
C ARG A 234 -2.81 9.79 -22.46
N ASP A 235 -2.71 10.39 -23.64
CA ASP A 235 -1.79 9.98 -24.71
C ASP A 235 -1.80 8.47 -25.02
N GLY A 236 -3.02 7.85 -25.05
CA GLY A 236 -3.19 6.42 -25.28
C GLY A 236 -2.90 5.51 -24.10
N VAL A 237 -2.48 6.07 -22.95
CA VAL A 237 -2.27 5.33 -21.70
C VAL A 237 -3.51 5.47 -20.82
N ARG A 238 -3.98 4.36 -20.26
CA ARG A 238 -5.07 4.30 -19.29
C ARG A 238 -4.54 3.81 -17.94
N LEU A 239 -4.73 4.60 -16.90
CA LEU A 239 -4.47 4.26 -15.51
C LEU A 239 -5.81 4.08 -14.80
N TYR A 240 -6.01 2.95 -14.13
CA TYR A 240 -7.22 2.71 -13.33
C TYR A 240 -6.91 1.80 -12.15
N GLY A 241 -7.83 1.72 -11.21
CA GLY A 241 -7.71 0.86 -10.03
C GLY A 241 -8.25 1.49 -8.77
N PHE A 242 -7.66 1.12 -7.64
CA PHE A 242 -8.10 1.57 -6.32
C PHE A 242 -6.89 1.89 -5.43
N ALA A 243 -7.01 2.98 -4.71
CA ALA A 243 -6.01 3.44 -3.75
C ALA A 243 -6.62 3.54 -2.35
N GLY A 244 -5.92 3.04 -1.33
CA GLY A 244 -6.36 3.17 0.06
C GLY A 244 -6.24 4.62 0.54
N LEU A 245 -7.19 5.05 1.37
CA LEU A 245 -7.06 6.33 2.09
C LEU A 245 -5.73 6.36 2.85
N PRO A 246 -5.07 7.51 2.99
CA PRO A 246 -3.79 7.60 3.68
C PRO A 246 -3.83 7.14 5.13
N THR A 247 -4.98 7.26 5.79
CA THR A 247 -5.22 6.70 7.14
C THR A 247 -5.20 5.17 7.17
N PHE A 248 -5.35 4.50 6.00
CA PHE A 248 -5.22 3.06 5.83
C PHE A 248 -3.85 2.71 5.23
N ASN A 249 -2.82 2.73 6.05
CA ASN A 249 -1.44 2.52 5.64
C ASN A 249 -0.75 1.36 6.39
N HIS A 250 0.40 0.92 5.89
CA HIS A 250 1.13 -0.24 6.39
C HIS A 250 2.62 0.07 6.56
N ALA A 251 3.29 -0.69 7.43
CA ALA A 251 4.74 -0.58 7.64
C ALA A 251 5.59 -1.06 6.45
N THR A 252 5.00 -1.80 5.50
CA THR A 252 5.72 -2.35 4.35
C THR A 252 4.93 -2.17 3.06
N ALA A 253 5.63 -2.09 1.92
CA ALA A 253 5.05 -1.97 0.57
C ALA A 253 4.43 -3.28 0.03
N GLN A 254 4.27 -4.33 0.85
CA GLN A 254 3.76 -5.63 0.39
C GLN A 254 2.32 -5.58 -0.15
N LYS A 255 1.53 -4.59 0.27
CA LYS A 255 0.15 -4.38 -0.18
C LYS A 255 0.03 -3.40 -1.36
N GLN A 256 1.13 -3.15 -2.06
CA GLN A 256 1.14 -2.40 -3.31
C GLN A 256 1.17 -3.36 -4.50
N TYR A 257 0.14 -3.27 -5.32
CA TYR A 257 -0.04 -4.09 -6.51
C TYR A 257 -0.08 -3.21 -7.75
N LEU A 258 0.89 -3.42 -8.62
CA LEU A 258 1.05 -2.67 -9.86
C LEU A 258 0.98 -3.67 -11.01
N VAL A 259 0.12 -3.40 -11.97
CA VAL A 259 -0.15 -4.27 -13.12
C VAL A 259 -0.02 -3.46 -14.40
N VAL A 260 0.77 -3.92 -15.34
CA VAL A 260 0.97 -3.28 -16.65
C VAL A 260 0.58 -4.26 -17.75
N ASN A 261 -0.40 -3.92 -18.57
CA ASN A 261 -0.96 -4.78 -19.63
C ASN A 261 -1.28 -6.20 -19.11
N GLY A 262 -1.97 -6.29 -17.95
CA GLY A 262 -2.33 -7.56 -17.30
C GLY A 262 -1.18 -8.27 -16.57
N ARG A 263 0.05 -7.75 -16.64
CA ARG A 263 1.25 -8.32 -16.01
C ARG A 263 1.53 -7.68 -14.66
N PRO A 264 1.55 -8.42 -13.54
CA PRO A 264 2.00 -7.91 -12.25
C PRO A 264 3.48 -7.56 -12.28
N VAL A 265 3.83 -6.33 -11.88
CA VAL A 265 5.21 -5.82 -11.88
C VAL A 265 5.65 -5.33 -10.51
N ARG A 266 6.96 -5.28 -10.29
CA ARG A 266 7.64 -4.67 -9.15
C ARG A 266 8.71 -3.71 -9.66
N ASP A 267 8.26 -2.62 -10.20
CA ASP A 267 9.12 -1.63 -10.86
C ASP A 267 9.45 -0.48 -9.93
N LYS A 268 10.71 -0.03 -9.93
CA LYS A 268 11.19 1.05 -9.05
C LYS A 268 10.58 2.41 -9.40
N LEU A 269 10.38 2.69 -10.70
CA LEU A 269 9.77 3.94 -11.16
C LEU A 269 8.32 4.03 -10.69
N LEU A 270 7.54 2.95 -10.87
CA LEU A 270 6.14 2.91 -10.46
C LEU A 270 5.99 3.03 -8.93
N ASN A 271 6.82 2.31 -8.16
CA ASN A 271 6.83 2.42 -6.70
C ASN A 271 7.23 3.83 -6.24
N GLY A 272 8.23 4.45 -6.90
CA GLY A 272 8.63 5.83 -6.66
C GLY A 272 7.51 6.83 -6.97
N ALA A 273 6.76 6.62 -8.06
CA ALA A 273 5.61 7.45 -8.40
C ALA A 273 4.48 7.36 -7.37
N VAL A 274 4.18 6.14 -6.88
CA VAL A 274 3.22 5.92 -5.78
C VAL A 274 3.68 6.65 -4.52
N ARG A 275 4.95 6.51 -4.14
CA ARG A 275 5.52 7.20 -2.97
C ARG A 275 5.38 8.72 -3.11
N GLY A 276 5.75 9.29 -4.27
CA GLY A 276 5.62 10.72 -4.54
C GLY A 276 4.19 11.24 -4.52
N ALA A 277 3.21 10.40 -4.89
CA ALA A 277 1.78 10.75 -4.80
C ALA A 277 1.29 10.86 -3.35
N TYR A 278 1.78 10.01 -2.46
CA TYR A 278 1.39 9.96 -1.04
C TYR A 278 2.33 10.73 -0.10
N GLN A 279 3.33 11.40 -0.63
CA GLN A 279 4.35 12.11 0.16
C GLN A 279 3.75 13.14 1.13
N ASP A 280 2.72 13.88 0.67
CA ASP A 280 2.01 14.89 1.47
C ASP A 280 1.10 14.29 2.58
N PHE A 281 0.96 12.96 2.60
CA PHE A 281 -0.04 12.26 3.40
C PHE A 281 0.54 11.18 4.31
N LEU A 282 1.73 10.67 4.03
CA LEU A 282 2.32 9.54 4.73
C LEU A 282 3.76 9.84 5.14
N ALA A 283 4.10 9.47 6.37
CA ALA A 283 5.50 9.47 6.81
C ALA A 283 6.35 8.53 5.92
N GLY A 284 7.62 8.85 5.73
CA GLY A 284 8.53 8.18 4.81
C GLY A 284 8.69 6.66 5.03
N ASN A 285 8.37 6.16 6.24
CA ASN A 285 8.39 4.74 6.62
C ASN A 285 7.01 4.05 6.52
N ARG A 286 5.99 4.73 5.97
CA ARG A 286 4.64 4.17 5.80
C ARG A 286 4.30 4.02 4.32
N HIS A 287 3.50 3.00 4.02
CA HIS A 287 3.14 2.64 2.66
C HIS A 287 1.62 2.50 2.51
N PRO A 288 1.01 3.08 1.46
CA PRO A 288 -0.41 2.88 1.17
C PRO A 288 -0.66 1.44 0.71
N ALA A 289 -1.88 0.94 0.94
CA ALA A 289 -2.38 -0.22 0.22
C ALA A 289 -3.03 0.27 -1.08
N LEU A 290 -2.70 -0.33 -2.22
CA LEU A 290 -3.29 0.04 -3.51
C LEU A 290 -3.17 -1.09 -4.53
N ALA A 291 -4.02 -1.01 -5.56
CA ALA A 291 -3.87 -1.80 -6.78
C ALA A 291 -4.13 -0.88 -7.98
N LEU A 292 -3.10 -0.66 -8.78
CA LEU A 292 -3.16 0.17 -9.98
C LEU A 292 -2.88 -0.67 -11.22
N PHE A 293 -3.63 -0.40 -12.27
CA PHE A 293 -3.58 -1.06 -13.57
C PHE A 293 -3.26 0.00 -14.62
N ILE A 294 -2.26 -0.29 -15.43
CA ILE A 294 -1.79 0.58 -16.51
C ILE A 294 -1.95 -0.20 -17.82
N GLU A 295 -2.71 0.34 -18.73
CA GLU A 295 -2.91 -0.18 -20.07
C GLU A 295 -2.32 0.81 -21.08
N LEU A 296 -1.47 0.31 -21.96
CA LEU A 296 -0.85 1.09 -23.02
C LEU A 296 -0.54 0.19 -24.23
N GLU A 297 -0.26 0.80 -25.38
CA GLU A 297 0.13 0.06 -26.57
C GLU A 297 1.38 -0.80 -26.29
N PRO A 298 1.40 -2.09 -26.69
CA PRO A 298 2.55 -2.96 -26.45
C PRO A 298 3.87 -2.41 -27.02
N SER A 299 3.85 -1.63 -28.09
CA SER A 299 5.01 -0.98 -28.68
C SER A 299 5.66 0.11 -27.82
N GLU A 300 4.95 0.62 -26.81
CA GLU A 300 5.44 1.63 -25.87
C GLU A 300 6.05 1.01 -24.60
N LEU A 301 6.11 -0.35 -24.54
CA LEU A 301 6.53 -1.11 -23.37
C LEU A 301 7.54 -2.19 -23.74
N ASP A 302 8.75 -2.15 -23.16
CA ASP A 302 9.67 -3.29 -23.21
C ASP A 302 9.51 -4.14 -21.94
N VAL A 303 9.06 -5.38 -22.11
CA VAL A 303 8.86 -6.37 -21.05
C VAL A 303 10.04 -7.35 -20.91
N ASN A 304 11.02 -7.29 -21.82
CA ASN A 304 12.17 -8.20 -21.84
C ASN A 304 13.37 -7.63 -21.09
N VAL A 305 13.17 -7.00 -19.96
CA VAL A 305 14.20 -6.35 -19.14
C VAL A 305 14.82 -7.32 -18.12
N HIS A 306 13.99 -8.17 -17.50
CA HIS A 306 14.40 -9.07 -16.42
C HIS A 306 13.91 -10.50 -16.68
N PRO A 307 14.70 -11.57 -16.40
CA PRO A 307 14.28 -12.95 -16.61
C PRO A 307 12.94 -13.30 -15.97
N ALA A 308 12.68 -12.85 -14.74
CA ALA A 308 11.42 -13.04 -14.03
C ALA A 308 10.29 -12.10 -14.51
N LYS A 309 10.54 -11.23 -15.49
CA LYS A 309 9.55 -10.30 -16.07
C LYS A 309 8.85 -9.41 -15.03
N THR A 310 9.52 -9.09 -13.94
CA THR A 310 8.97 -8.26 -12.85
C THR A 310 9.23 -6.78 -13.03
N GLU A 311 10.19 -6.41 -13.89
CA GLU A 311 10.52 -5.03 -14.24
C GLU A 311 10.16 -4.80 -15.72
N VAL A 312 9.78 -3.58 -16.03
CA VAL A 312 9.40 -3.15 -17.36
C VAL A 312 10.08 -1.83 -17.69
N ARG A 313 10.27 -1.54 -18.97
CA ARG A 313 10.79 -0.26 -19.40
C ARG A 313 9.77 0.44 -20.28
N PHE A 314 9.32 1.60 -19.84
CA PHE A 314 8.41 2.46 -20.60
C PHE A 314 9.20 3.33 -21.57
N ARG A 315 8.66 3.54 -22.76
CA ARG A 315 9.23 4.50 -23.73
C ARG A 315 9.18 5.92 -23.18
N ASP A 316 8.06 6.31 -22.57
CA ASP A 316 7.90 7.58 -21.85
C ASP A 316 7.66 7.33 -20.35
N ALA A 317 8.76 7.24 -19.61
CA ALA A 317 8.73 7.07 -18.15
C ALA A 317 8.17 8.31 -17.42
N GLY A 318 8.35 9.51 -18.01
CA GLY A 318 7.84 10.77 -17.46
C GLY A 318 6.32 10.85 -17.48
N LEU A 319 5.71 10.47 -18.62
CA LEU A 319 4.26 10.37 -18.77
C LEU A 319 3.66 9.43 -17.72
N ILE A 320 4.19 8.20 -17.61
CA ILE A 320 3.69 7.21 -16.64
C ILE A 320 3.79 7.73 -15.21
N ARG A 321 4.95 8.29 -14.82
CA ARG A 321 5.13 8.88 -13.48
C ARG A 321 4.12 10.00 -13.23
N SER A 322 3.97 10.93 -14.17
CA SER A 322 3.05 12.07 -14.03
C SER A 322 1.59 11.62 -13.91
N MET A 323 1.19 10.59 -14.66
CA MET A 323 -0.17 10.03 -14.60
C MET A 323 -0.46 9.36 -13.25
N ILE A 324 0.48 8.58 -12.71
CA ILE A 324 0.30 7.94 -11.41
C ILE A 324 0.21 9.00 -10.31
N VAL A 325 1.14 9.96 -10.28
CA VAL A 325 1.16 11.02 -9.27
C VAL A 325 -0.09 11.88 -9.37
N GLY A 326 -0.43 12.36 -10.56
CA GLY A 326 -1.61 13.21 -10.79
C GLY A 326 -2.92 12.48 -10.53
N GLY A 327 -3.07 11.25 -11.03
CA GLY A 327 -4.28 10.44 -10.84
C GLY A 327 -4.53 10.11 -9.37
N LEU A 328 -3.50 9.68 -8.64
CA LEU A 328 -3.60 9.41 -7.21
C LEU A 328 -3.93 10.67 -6.40
N ARG A 329 -3.22 11.79 -6.65
CA ARG A 329 -3.48 13.06 -5.96
C ARG A 329 -4.89 13.57 -6.23
N ALA A 330 -5.39 13.49 -7.47
CA ALA A 330 -6.75 13.88 -7.81
C ALA A 330 -7.79 13.04 -7.07
N SER A 331 -7.66 11.71 -7.08
CA SER A 331 -8.57 10.80 -6.38
C SER A 331 -8.54 10.99 -4.86
N LEU A 332 -7.38 11.23 -4.28
CA LEU A 332 -7.23 11.49 -2.84
C LEU A 332 -7.84 12.85 -2.46
N ALA A 333 -7.68 13.88 -3.30
CA ALA A 333 -8.29 15.19 -3.09
C ALA A 333 -9.82 15.14 -3.18
N GLU A 334 -10.37 14.37 -4.15
CA GLU A 334 -11.81 14.17 -4.28
C GLU A 334 -12.40 13.39 -3.08
N ALA A 335 -11.64 12.44 -2.55
CA ALA A 335 -12.03 11.75 -1.32
C ALA A 335 -12.14 12.71 -0.11
N GLY A 336 -11.50 13.88 -0.21
CA GLY A 336 -11.65 14.99 0.71
C GLY A 336 -11.28 14.65 2.15
N HIS A 337 -12.17 15.02 3.08
CA HIS A 337 -11.97 14.87 4.52
C HIS A 337 -12.33 13.46 5.06
N ARG A 338 -12.41 12.43 4.21
CA ARG A 338 -12.77 11.08 4.66
C ARG A 338 -11.65 10.48 5.51
N ALA A 339 -11.93 10.26 6.79
CA ALA A 339 -11.10 9.42 7.65
C ALA A 339 -11.38 7.94 7.40
N SER A 340 -10.40 7.07 7.69
CA SER A 340 -10.57 5.62 7.56
C SER A 340 -11.64 5.10 8.54
N THR A 341 -12.61 4.32 8.06
CA THR A 341 -13.62 3.65 8.88
C THR A 341 -13.00 2.62 9.83
N THR A 342 -11.82 2.12 9.51
CA THR A 342 -11.06 1.20 10.37
C THR A 342 -10.68 1.87 11.69
N VAL A 343 -10.32 3.15 11.68
CA VAL A 343 -10.01 3.92 12.91
C VAL A 343 -11.27 4.06 13.75
N ALA A 344 -12.40 4.42 13.15
CA ALA A 344 -13.69 4.48 13.84
C ALA A 344 -14.09 3.11 14.45
N GLY A 345 -13.93 2.03 13.69
CA GLY A 345 -14.19 0.66 14.15
C GLY A 345 -13.29 0.22 15.30
N GLN A 346 -12.01 0.55 15.27
CA GLN A 346 -11.07 0.28 16.38
C GLN A 346 -11.41 1.10 17.61
N THR A 347 -11.75 2.38 17.45
CA THR A 347 -12.21 3.24 18.54
C THR A 347 -13.46 2.66 19.17
N MET A 348 -14.45 2.23 18.37
CA MET A 348 -15.67 1.60 18.85
C MET A 348 -15.41 0.27 19.57
N SER A 349 -14.46 -0.55 19.11
CA SER A 349 -14.10 -1.80 19.78
C SER A 349 -13.44 -1.55 21.15
N ALA A 350 -12.71 -0.45 21.29
CA ALA A 350 -12.09 -0.05 22.55
C ALA A 350 -13.14 0.43 23.60
N PHE A 351 -14.29 0.91 23.16
CA PHE A 351 -15.42 1.28 24.04
C PHE A 351 -16.30 0.12 24.45
N ARG A 352 -16.11 -1.10 23.92
CA ARG A 352 -16.82 -2.28 24.42
C ARG A 352 -16.27 -2.62 25.81
N PRO A 353 -17.11 -2.68 26.86
CA PRO A 353 -16.67 -3.17 28.15
C PRO A 353 -16.09 -4.58 27.96
N SER A 354 -14.88 -4.81 28.45
CA SER A 354 -14.27 -6.15 28.46
C SER A 354 -15.15 -7.03 29.36
N GLY A 355 -16.10 -7.72 28.74
CA GLY A 355 -16.91 -8.70 29.43
C GLY A 355 -16.00 -9.80 29.94
N MET A 356 -15.89 -9.93 31.25
CA MET A 356 -15.28 -11.07 31.90
C MET A 356 -15.88 -12.34 31.30
N ALA A 357 -15.08 -13.10 30.55
CA ALA A 357 -15.42 -14.46 30.18
C ALA A 357 -15.37 -15.31 31.45
N GLY A 358 -16.52 -15.52 32.05
CA GLY A 358 -16.69 -16.36 33.25
C GLY A 358 -18.12 -16.86 33.35
N GLY A 359 -18.32 -18.15 33.01
CA GLY A 359 -19.36 -19.01 33.53
C GLY A 359 -20.76 -18.85 32.92
N PHE A 360 -21.19 -19.88 32.22
CA PHE A 360 -22.56 -20.11 31.79
C PHE A 360 -23.49 -20.20 33.01
N GLY A 361 -24.24 -19.11 33.30
CA GLY A 361 -25.40 -19.09 34.18
C GLY A 361 -26.51 -18.35 33.47
N GLN A 362 -27.71 -18.93 33.40
CA GLN A 362 -28.89 -18.26 32.82
C GLN A 362 -29.12 -16.91 33.53
N PRO A 363 -29.43 -15.82 32.82
CA PRO A 363 -29.70 -14.54 33.45
C PRO A 363 -31.07 -14.59 34.16
N ASP A 364 -31.07 -14.36 35.48
CA ASP A 364 -32.25 -14.08 36.25
C ASP A 364 -32.66 -12.61 35.98
N PRO A 365 -33.86 -12.34 35.42
CA PRO A 365 -34.23 -10.99 35.01
C PRO A 365 -34.49 -10.02 36.18
N GLN A 366 -34.51 -10.48 37.41
CA GLN A 366 -34.82 -9.62 38.58
C GLN A 366 -33.59 -9.19 39.38
N GLY A 367 -32.41 -9.83 39.21
CA GLY A 367 -31.23 -9.54 39.99
C GLY A 367 -30.43 -8.31 39.55
N ASN A 368 -30.54 -7.91 38.28
CA ASN A 368 -29.69 -6.86 37.73
C ASN A 368 -30.15 -5.41 37.99
N PHE A 369 -31.42 -5.20 38.33
CA PHE A 369 -31.95 -3.86 38.63
C PHE A 369 -31.47 -3.32 39.98
N ALA A 370 -31.37 -4.19 41.00
CA ALA A 370 -30.92 -3.78 42.34
C ALA A 370 -29.40 -3.46 42.37
N ALA A 371 -28.56 -4.18 41.59
CA ALA A 371 -27.13 -3.93 41.48
C ALA A 371 -26.84 -2.62 40.73
N ALA A 372 -27.62 -2.29 39.69
CA ALA A 372 -27.46 -1.04 38.94
C ALA A 372 -27.85 0.20 39.77
N GLN A 373 -28.81 0.10 40.69
CA GLN A 373 -29.18 1.20 41.58
C GLN A 373 -28.14 1.44 42.68
N SER A 374 -27.43 0.42 43.15
CA SER A 374 -26.38 0.58 44.17
C SER A 374 -25.12 1.26 43.65
N PHE A 375 -24.84 1.18 42.32
CA PHE A 375 -23.74 1.92 41.69
C PHE A 375 -24.07 3.40 41.42
N GLN A 376 -25.34 3.81 41.50
CA GLN A 376 -25.79 5.18 41.28
C GLN A 376 -26.10 5.93 42.60
N ALA A 377 -25.98 5.27 43.74
CA ALA A 377 -26.12 5.95 45.03
C ALA A 377 -24.88 6.81 45.31
N PRO A 378 -25.04 8.11 45.68
CA PRO A 378 -23.91 8.95 46.06
C PRO A 378 -23.20 8.35 47.27
N MET A 379 -21.87 8.22 47.19
CA MET A 379 -21.09 7.83 48.37
C MET A 379 -21.20 8.94 49.43
N GLU A 380 -21.55 8.57 50.66
CA GLU A 380 -21.58 9.50 51.79
C GLU A 380 -20.19 10.12 51.96
N GLY A 381 -20.13 11.46 51.94
CA GLY A 381 -18.90 12.24 52.03
C GLY A 381 -18.46 12.94 50.75
N MET A 382 -19.07 12.68 49.58
CA MET A 382 -18.73 13.38 48.32
C MET A 382 -19.80 14.40 47.87
N SER A 383 -20.90 14.57 48.65
CA SER A 383 -21.99 15.45 48.27
C SER A 383 -21.63 16.94 48.29
N GLU A 384 -20.69 17.37 49.14
CA GLU A 384 -20.27 18.77 49.24
C GLU A 384 -19.34 19.16 48.09
N ALA A 385 -18.39 18.30 47.69
CA ALA A 385 -17.52 18.54 46.57
C ALA A 385 -18.27 18.53 45.21
N ALA A 386 -19.27 17.69 45.06
CA ALA A 386 -20.12 17.64 43.87
C ALA A 386 -21.04 18.86 43.74
N ALA A 387 -21.52 19.38 44.85
CA ALA A 387 -22.35 20.59 44.89
C ALA A 387 -21.52 21.86 44.55
N GLU A 388 -20.25 21.91 44.98
CA GLU A 388 -19.32 23.00 44.64
C GLU A 388 -18.88 22.98 43.19
N TRP A 389 -18.78 21.80 42.59
CA TRP A 389 -18.45 21.60 41.16
C TRP A 389 -19.64 21.96 40.23
N LEU A 390 -20.88 21.71 40.70
CA LEU A 390 -22.11 22.08 39.98
C LEU A 390 -22.50 23.56 40.15
N SER A 391 -21.93 24.28 41.14
CA SER A 391 -22.22 25.68 41.40
C SER A 391 -21.27 26.66 40.73
N THR A 392 -20.28 26.18 39.94
CA THR A 392 -19.47 27.06 39.08
C THR A 392 -20.30 27.54 37.89
N PRO A 393 -20.54 28.88 37.72
CA PRO A 393 -21.48 29.40 36.72
C PRO A 393 -21.08 29.15 35.24
N GLN A 394 -19.95 28.50 34.97
CA GLN A 394 -19.45 28.28 33.62
C GLN A 394 -19.91 26.96 32.95
N ALA A 395 -20.54 26.03 33.69
CA ALA A 395 -21.10 24.83 33.09
C ALA A 395 -22.55 24.99 32.58
N ALA A 396 -23.21 26.10 32.86
CA ALA A 396 -24.64 26.33 32.62
C ALA A 396 -24.96 27.23 31.41
N GLN A 397 -23.97 27.65 30.62
CA GLN A 397 -24.26 28.13 29.26
C GLN A 397 -24.22 26.94 28.27
N ALA A 398 -25.03 25.94 28.54
CA ALA A 398 -25.55 25.08 27.50
C ALA A 398 -26.37 25.98 26.57
N MET A 399 -25.79 26.35 25.44
CA MET A 399 -26.51 27.02 24.37
C MET A 399 -27.73 26.16 24.03
N GLY A 400 -28.89 26.73 24.20
CA GLY A 400 -30.19 26.10 23.90
C GLY A 400 -30.18 25.54 22.50
N GLY A 401 -30.92 24.47 22.30
CA GLY A 401 -31.06 23.62 21.14
C GLY A 401 -31.01 24.28 19.75
N GLU A 402 -29.86 24.83 19.38
CA GLU A 402 -29.57 25.18 17.99
C GLU A 402 -29.36 23.88 17.23
N THR A 403 -30.26 23.60 16.29
CA THR A 403 -30.06 22.56 15.29
C THR A 403 -28.78 22.86 14.53
N VAL A 404 -27.83 21.90 14.56
CA VAL A 404 -26.57 22.06 13.83
C VAL A 404 -26.89 22.20 12.35
N PRO A 405 -26.43 23.29 11.68
CA PRO A 405 -26.69 23.48 10.27
C PRO A 405 -26.07 22.35 9.45
N THR A 406 -26.81 21.78 8.49
CA THR A 406 -26.37 20.69 7.61
C THR A 406 -25.19 21.05 6.72
N HIS A 407 -24.87 22.34 6.57
CA HIS A 407 -23.75 22.82 5.75
C HIS A 407 -22.40 22.86 6.50
N LEU A 408 -22.36 22.40 7.74
CA LEU A 408 -21.14 22.34 8.56
C LEU A 408 -20.67 20.87 8.71
N PRO A 409 -19.80 20.36 7.84
CA PRO A 409 -19.36 18.97 7.85
C PRO A 409 -18.74 18.52 9.16
N LEU A 410 -17.92 19.37 9.81
CA LEU A 410 -17.32 19.10 11.11
C LEU A 410 -18.17 19.59 12.29
N GLY A 411 -19.37 20.12 12.03
CA GLY A 411 -20.33 20.52 13.04
C GLY A 411 -19.95 21.75 13.88
N LEU A 412 -20.46 21.80 15.11
CA LEU A 412 -20.21 22.86 16.08
C LEU A 412 -19.48 22.29 17.30
N ALA A 413 -18.43 22.96 17.72
CA ALA A 413 -17.66 22.62 18.92
C ALA A 413 -18.55 22.71 20.17
N ARG A 414 -18.54 21.67 21.00
CA ARG A 414 -19.33 21.56 22.24
C ARG A 414 -18.44 21.53 23.49
N ALA A 415 -17.25 20.93 23.40
CA ALA A 415 -16.32 20.81 24.51
C ALA A 415 -14.89 20.63 24.03
N GLN A 416 -13.95 20.98 24.91
CA GLN A 416 -12.55 20.56 24.78
C GLN A 416 -12.23 19.53 25.87
N LEU A 417 -11.61 18.41 25.49
CA LEU A 417 -11.25 17.32 26.38
C LEU A 417 -9.73 17.31 26.55
N HIS A 418 -9.27 17.27 27.81
CA HIS A 418 -7.83 17.21 28.16
C HIS A 418 -6.96 18.27 27.46
N GLU A 419 -7.52 19.44 27.15
CA GLU A 419 -6.81 20.53 26.45
C GLU A 419 -6.14 20.07 25.13
N THR A 420 -6.62 18.95 24.56
CA THR A 420 -6.04 18.30 23.39
C THR A 420 -7.09 18.00 22.33
N TYR A 421 -8.28 17.57 22.73
CA TYR A 421 -9.31 17.11 21.79
C TYR A 421 -10.53 18.01 21.81
N ILE A 422 -11.02 18.40 20.64
CA ILE A 422 -12.27 19.13 20.47
C ILE A 422 -13.38 18.13 20.17
N LEU A 423 -14.45 18.15 20.97
CA LEU A 423 -15.67 17.41 20.69
C LEU A 423 -16.64 18.33 19.96
N SER A 424 -17.00 17.97 18.74
CA SER A 424 -17.91 18.68 17.86
C SER A 424 -19.16 17.86 17.57
N GLN A 425 -20.33 18.49 17.60
CA GLN A 425 -21.61 17.87 17.26
C GLN A 425 -21.94 18.14 15.80
N THR A 426 -22.16 17.08 15.02
CA THR A 426 -22.67 17.15 13.65
C THR A 426 -24.19 16.93 13.63
N HIS A 427 -24.78 17.04 12.47
CA HIS A 427 -26.23 16.78 12.26
C HIS A 427 -26.62 15.32 12.58
N ASP A 428 -25.74 14.33 12.35
CA ASP A 428 -26.01 12.89 12.44
C ASP A 428 -25.07 12.13 13.40
N GLY A 429 -24.28 12.86 14.24
CA GLY A 429 -23.34 12.27 15.16
C GLY A 429 -22.46 13.27 15.88
N PHE A 430 -21.23 12.88 16.16
CA PHE A 430 -20.21 13.77 16.65
C PHE A 430 -18.82 13.45 16.09
N VAL A 431 -17.94 14.44 16.12
CA VAL A 431 -16.57 14.38 15.66
C VAL A 431 -15.65 14.71 16.84
N ILE A 432 -14.59 13.91 16.99
CA ILE A 432 -13.50 14.19 17.93
C ILE A 432 -12.30 14.66 17.09
N VAL A 433 -11.84 15.87 17.29
CA VAL A 433 -10.71 16.47 16.57
C VAL A 433 -9.51 16.57 17.49
N ASP A 434 -8.35 16.08 17.04
CA ASP A 434 -7.06 16.36 17.66
C ASP A 434 -6.62 17.78 17.25
N GLN A 435 -6.69 18.74 18.20
CA GLN A 435 -6.39 20.15 17.91
C GLN A 435 -4.95 20.38 17.47
N HIS A 436 -4.00 19.59 17.99
CA HIS A 436 -2.59 19.72 17.65
C HIS A 436 -2.36 19.23 16.21
N ALA A 437 -2.80 18.02 15.90
CA ALA A 437 -2.67 17.43 14.58
C ALA A 437 -3.41 18.25 13.50
N ALA A 438 -4.57 18.80 13.82
CA ALA A 438 -5.32 19.69 12.94
C ALA A 438 -4.56 20.99 12.66
N HIS A 439 -4.07 21.67 13.71
CA HIS A 439 -3.34 22.92 13.55
C HIS A 439 -2.03 22.74 12.79
N GLU A 440 -1.28 21.65 13.07
CA GLU A 440 -0.09 21.26 12.32
C GLU A 440 -0.38 21.17 10.81
N ARG A 441 -1.46 20.49 10.43
CA ARG A 441 -1.84 20.35 9.03
C ARG A 441 -2.23 21.68 8.39
N LEU A 442 -2.97 22.51 9.08
CA LEU A 442 -3.36 23.84 8.58
C LEU A 442 -2.15 24.75 8.33
N VAL A 443 -1.17 24.72 9.24
CA VAL A 443 0.08 25.48 9.07
C VAL A 443 0.85 24.96 7.85
N TYR A 444 0.98 23.65 7.70
CA TYR A 444 1.65 23.03 6.56
C TYR A 444 1.01 23.44 5.21
N GLU A 445 -0.30 23.36 5.07
CA GLU A 445 -0.99 23.72 3.83
C GLU A 445 -0.89 25.23 3.51
N ARG A 446 -0.91 26.09 4.55
CA ARG A 446 -0.63 27.53 4.39
C ARG A 446 0.79 27.78 3.89
N MET A 447 1.79 27.13 4.46
CA MET A 447 3.19 27.23 4.00
C MET A 447 3.31 26.79 2.55
N LYS A 448 2.74 25.64 2.19
CA LYS A 448 2.77 25.11 0.83
C LYS A 448 2.13 26.07 -0.19
N THR A 449 1.01 26.68 0.17
CA THR A 449 0.33 27.68 -0.66
C THR A 449 1.20 28.94 -0.85
N GLN A 450 1.84 29.42 0.22
CA GLN A 450 2.72 30.58 0.17
C GLN A 450 3.98 30.32 -0.68
N MET A 451 4.61 29.15 -0.51
CA MET A 451 5.75 28.72 -1.34
C MET A 451 5.40 28.70 -2.83
N ALA A 452 4.21 28.22 -3.18
CA ALA A 452 3.73 28.16 -4.56
C ALA A 452 3.43 29.53 -5.16
N ALA A 453 3.05 30.53 -4.34
CA ALA A 453 2.61 31.83 -4.81
C ALA A 453 3.76 32.85 -4.97
N ARG A 454 4.53 33.13 -3.92
CA ARG A 454 5.54 34.22 -3.92
C ARG A 454 6.74 33.98 -2.98
N GLY A 455 6.89 32.80 -2.43
CA GLY A 455 7.80 32.52 -1.33
C GLY A 455 7.19 32.87 0.03
N ILE A 456 7.83 32.40 1.10
CA ILE A 456 7.37 32.59 2.48
C ILE A 456 7.75 34.00 2.97
N ALA A 457 6.80 34.67 3.58
CA ALA A 457 7.06 35.98 4.22
C ALA A 457 8.10 35.81 5.34
N ARG A 458 9.11 36.70 5.38
CA ARG A 458 10.24 36.63 6.30
C ARG A 458 10.15 37.70 7.39
N GLN A 459 10.58 37.32 8.58
CA GLN A 459 10.71 38.23 9.74
C GLN A 459 12.19 38.35 10.10
N ILE A 460 12.71 39.57 10.13
CA ILE A 460 14.05 39.88 10.63
C ILE A 460 14.05 39.72 12.15
N LEU A 461 14.99 38.98 12.70
CA LEU A 461 15.20 38.85 14.13
C LEU A 461 15.88 40.12 14.65
N LEU A 462 15.31 40.76 15.68
CA LEU A 462 15.89 41.92 16.33
C LEU A 462 17.28 41.62 16.94
N VAL A 463 17.42 40.41 17.47
CA VAL A 463 18.70 39.84 17.91
C VAL A 463 18.89 38.57 17.13
N PRO A 464 19.89 38.49 16.24
CA PRO A 464 20.21 37.24 15.55
C PRO A 464 20.54 36.11 16.53
N GLU A 465 20.07 34.91 16.26
CA GLU A 465 20.33 33.74 17.09
C GLU A 465 21.49 32.92 16.54
N VAL A 466 22.26 32.27 17.41
CA VAL A 466 23.38 31.40 17.00
C VAL A 466 23.06 29.96 17.38
N ALA A 467 23.03 29.11 16.39
CA ALA A 467 22.90 27.65 16.55
C ALA A 467 24.27 26.99 16.47
N GLU A 468 24.69 26.29 17.50
CA GLU A 468 25.87 25.40 17.47
C GLU A 468 25.45 24.00 17.03
N LEU A 469 25.94 23.57 15.86
CA LEU A 469 25.64 22.29 15.23
C LEU A 469 26.89 21.40 15.17
N GLU A 470 26.68 20.09 15.10
CA GLU A 470 27.78 19.17 14.82
C GLU A 470 28.42 19.51 13.45
N PRO A 471 29.72 19.25 13.24
CA PRO A 471 30.43 19.73 12.03
C PRO A 471 29.74 19.30 10.72
N GLU A 472 29.31 18.03 10.63
CA GLU A 472 28.67 17.48 9.44
C GLU A 472 27.30 18.11 9.20
N GLU A 473 26.52 18.32 10.25
CA GLU A 473 25.20 18.97 10.21
C GLU A 473 25.30 20.45 9.83
N GLY A 474 26.26 21.16 10.45
CA GLY A 474 26.50 22.58 10.19
C GLY A 474 26.95 22.84 8.75
N ASP A 475 27.85 22.03 8.22
CA ASP A 475 28.29 22.13 6.82
C ASP A 475 27.18 21.76 5.84
N LEU A 476 26.36 20.76 6.17
CA LEU A 476 25.22 20.34 5.36
C LEU A 476 24.18 21.47 5.28
N ILE A 477 23.75 22.04 6.40
CA ILE A 477 22.72 23.08 6.42
C ILE A 477 23.19 24.37 5.73
N LEU A 478 24.47 24.75 5.89
CA LEU A 478 25.06 25.89 5.18
C LEU A 478 25.18 25.65 3.68
N SER A 479 25.45 24.42 3.26
CA SER A 479 25.46 24.07 1.82
C SER A 479 24.07 24.19 1.18
N ARG A 480 23.02 24.19 1.98
CA ARG A 480 21.61 24.29 1.59
C ARG A 480 20.97 25.65 1.90
N ALA A 481 21.78 26.68 2.20
CA ALA A 481 21.28 28.00 2.53
C ALA A 481 20.33 28.60 1.47
N GLY A 482 20.54 28.28 0.18
CA GLY A 482 19.62 28.66 -0.90
C GLY A 482 18.24 28.02 -0.81
N GLU A 483 18.17 26.75 -0.44
CA GLU A 483 16.92 26.01 -0.24
C GLU A 483 16.18 26.58 1.00
N LEU A 484 16.91 26.85 2.06
CA LEU A 484 16.37 27.44 3.29
C LEU A 484 15.88 28.87 3.09
N LEU A 485 16.50 29.64 2.18
CA LEU A 485 16.02 30.96 1.80
C LEU A 485 14.62 30.91 1.17
N GLU A 486 14.32 29.90 0.37
CA GLU A 486 12.97 29.69 -0.20
C GLU A 486 11.92 29.39 0.87
N LEU A 487 12.35 28.75 1.97
CA LEU A 487 11.54 28.53 3.17
C LEU A 487 11.46 29.74 4.11
N GLY A 488 12.18 30.83 3.79
CA GLY A 488 12.17 32.06 4.56
C GLY A 488 13.24 32.15 5.66
N PHE A 489 14.24 31.26 5.67
CA PHE A 489 15.39 31.33 6.57
C PHE A 489 16.57 32.01 5.90
N VAL A 490 17.17 32.98 6.60
CA VAL A 490 18.47 33.57 6.23
C VAL A 490 19.49 33.14 7.25
N ILE A 491 20.37 32.23 6.84
CA ILE A 491 21.44 31.68 7.67
C ILE A 491 22.80 32.04 7.12
N GLU A 492 23.78 32.22 7.99
CA GLU A 492 25.17 32.49 7.62
C GLU A 492 26.11 31.74 8.57
N ARG A 493 27.34 31.44 8.08
CA ARG A 493 28.39 30.90 8.96
C ARG A 493 28.88 32.01 9.89
N PHE A 494 28.77 31.82 11.21
CA PHE A 494 29.23 32.79 12.20
C PHE A 494 30.70 32.57 12.60
N GLY A 495 31.18 31.32 12.56
CA GLY A 495 32.54 30.94 12.90
C GLY A 495 32.67 29.55 13.46
N PRO A 496 33.82 29.19 14.04
CA PRO A 496 33.96 27.96 14.81
C PRO A 496 33.14 28.12 16.13
N GLY A 497 32.32 27.13 16.40
CA GLY A 497 31.58 27.01 17.68
C GLY A 497 32.45 26.43 18.81
N SER A 498 31.84 26.19 19.96
CA SER A 498 32.46 25.49 21.08
C SER A 498 32.71 24.01 20.71
N ASP A 499 33.78 23.43 21.26
CA ASP A 499 34.10 21.99 21.14
C ASP A 499 34.17 21.45 19.69
N GLY A 500 34.60 22.28 18.72
CA GLY A 500 34.73 21.89 17.32
C GLY A 500 33.44 21.93 16.52
N ARG A 501 32.35 22.41 17.08
CA ARG A 501 31.07 22.62 16.40
C ARG A 501 31.15 23.75 15.38
N VAL A 502 30.14 23.83 14.51
CA VAL A 502 29.94 24.92 13.54
C VAL A 502 28.87 25.86 14.10
N ALA A 503 29.22 27.13 14.26
CA ALA A 503 28.27 28.17 14.65
C ALA A 503 27.57 28.73 13.40
N VAL A 504 26.25 28.64 13.36
CA VAL A 504 25.37 29.14 12.30
C VAL A 504 24.56 30.30 12.85
N LEU A 505 24.67 31.47 12.22
CA LEU A 505 23.91 32.66 12.55
C LEU A 505 22.58 32.66 11.80
N LEU A 506 21.48 32.80 12.51
CA LEU A 506 20.14 32.92 11.99
C LEU A 506 19.72 34.41 12.05
N ARG A 507 19.50 35.03 10.88
CA ARG A 507 19.13 36.46 10.76
C ARG A 507 17.66 36.70 10.51
N GLU A 508 17.06 35.89 9.65
CA GLU A 508 15.65 35.99 9.31
C GLU A 508 15.01 34.61 9.44
N VAL A 509 13.76 34.60 9.83
CA VAL A 509 12.93 33.40 9.95
C VAL A 509 11.60 33.60 9.22
N PRO A 510 10.90 32.54 8.84
CA PRO A 510 9.52 32.65 8.35
C PRO A 510 8.67 33.44 9.36
N ALA A 511 7.88 34.44 8.89
CA ALA A 511 7.10 35.28 9.75
C ALA A 511 6.12 34.52 10.68
N MET A 512 5.67 33.35 10.21
CA MET A 512 4.80 32.45 10.99
C MET A 512 5.52 31.73 12.14
N LEU A 513 6.86 31.75 12.17
CA LEU A 513 7.70 31.17 13.22
C LEU A 513 8.07 32.16 14.33
N TYR A 514 7.55 33.36 14.27
CA TYR A 514 7.87 34.37 15.29
C TYR A 514 7.51 33.87 16.69
N GLY A 515 8.52 33.80 17.57
CA GLY A 515 8.38 33.28 18.93
C GLY A 515 8.58 31.77 19.09
N ALA A 516 8.91 31.02 18.03
CA ALA A 516 9.33 29.63 18.12
C ALA A 516 10.82 29.51 18.48
N ASP A 517 11.24 28.35 19.02
CA ASP A 517 12.66 28.05 19.26
C ASP A 517 13.33 27.70 17.93
N CYS A 518 13.86 28.72 17.25
CA CYS A 518 14.45 28.58 15.93
C CYS A 518 15.78 27.81 15.94
N VAL A 519 16.47 27.76 17.09
CA VAL A 519 17.72 27.02 17.24
C VAL A 519 17.44 25.49 17.28
N ALA A 520 16.44 25.09 18.08
CA ALA A 520 16.01 23.70 18.13
C ALA A 520 15.53 23.24 16.75
N LEU A 521 14.73 24.07 16.08
CA LEU A 521 14.24 23.82 14.74
C LEU A 521 15.37 23.63 13.71
N LEU A 522 16.41 24.48 13.75
CA LEU A 522 17.55 24.36 12.84
C LEU A 522 18.29 23.03 13.02
N ARG A 523 18.39 22.53 14.25
CA ARG A 523 18.98 21.20 14.56
C ARG A 523 18.15 20.07 13.96
N ASP A 524 16.85 20.10 14.20
CA ASP A 524 15.95 19.06 13.67
C ASP A 524 15.97 19.04 12.15
N MET A 525 16.00 20.21 11.51
CA MET A 525 16.15 20.34 10.06
C MET A 525 17.49 19.77 9.56
N ALA A 526 18.60 20.05 10.25
CA ALA A 526 19.91 19.52 9.88
C ALA A 526 19.94 17.99 9.96
N GLN A 527 19.39 17.41 11.00
CA GLN A 527 19.26 15.97 11.17
C GLN A 527 18.39 15.35 10.06
N GLU A 528 17.22 15.91 9.78
CA GLU A 528 16.31 15.43 8.74
C GLU A 528 16.92 15.51 7.34
N MET A 529 17.61 16.62 7.02
CA MET A 529 18.34 16.78 5.75
C MET A 529 19.47 15.73 5.58
N SER A 530 20.09 15.32 6.67
CA SER A 530 21.10 14.26 6.67
C SER A 530 20.49 12.88 6.34
N GLU A 531 19.28 12.60 6.79
CA GLU A 531 18.56 11.34 6.57
C GLU A 531 17.98 11.22 5.15
N LEU A 532 17.59 12.34 4.53
CA LEU A 532 16.91 12.38 3.22
C LEU A 532 17.80 12.01 2.01
N GLY A 533 19.11 12.04 2.12
CA GLY A 533 20.06 11.65 1.08
C GLY A 533 20.00 12.47 -0.22
N ALA A 534 20.86 12.14 -1.19
CA ALA A 534 21.05 12.90 -2.44
C ALA A 534 19.96 12.69 -3.52
N GLY A 535 18.97 11.85 -3.29
CA GLY A 535 18.07 11.32 -4.34
C GLY A 535 16.72 12.03 -4.53
N LEU A 536 16.33 12.95 -3.65
CA LEU A 536 15.05 13.65 -3.75
C LEU A 536 15.17 14.96 -4.57
N ALA A 537 14.11 15.31 -5.32
CA ALA A 537 14.03 16.59 -5.99
C ALA A 537 13.94 17.72 -4.95
N LEU A 538 14.49 18.91 -5.28
CA LEU A 538 14.49 20.09 -4.39
C LEU A 538 13.10 20.37 -3.78
N LYS A 539 12.07 20.32 -4.59
CA LYS A 539 10.69 20.55 -4.16
C LYS A 539 10.21 19.52 -3.12
N GLU A 540 10.55 18.25 -3.30
CA GLU A 540 10.18 17.16 -2.38
C GLU A 540 10.85 17.35 -1.01
N ARG A 541 12.10 17.82 -0.99
CA ARG A 541 12.82 18.16 0.26
C ARG A 541 12.21 19.36 0.97
N LEU A 542 11.86 20.41 0.22
CA LEU A 542 11.22 21.60 0.79
C LEU A 542 9.86 21.26 1.41
N GLU A 543 9.10 20.37 0.81
CA GLU A 543 7.82 19.91 1.35
C GLU A 543 8.00 19.10 2.65
N GLU A 544 9.04 18.24 2.77
CA GLU A 544 9.33 17.50 4.01
C GLU A 544 9.81 18.44 5.14
N ILE A 545 10.70 19.38 4.83
CA ILE A 545 11.14 20.39 5.80
C ILE A 545 9.98 21.27 6.25
N ALA A 546 9.06 21.65 5.35
CA ALA A 546 7.86 22.41 5.70
C ALA A 546 6.95 21.61 6.67
N GLY A 547 6.92 20.27 6.58
CA GLY A 547 6.25 19.40 7.53
C GLY A 547 6.82 19.52 8.94
N THR A 548 8.15 19.48 9.08
CA THR A 548 8.87 19.66 10.36
C THR A 548 8.63 21.05 10.93
N LEU A 549 8.65 22.09 10.09
CA LEU A 549 8.32 23.46 10.49
C LEU A 549 6.90 23.58 11.04
N ALA A 550 5.92 22.94 10.39
CA ALA A 550 4.53 22.95 10.84
C ALA A 550 4.36 22.31 12.22
N CYS A 551 5.10 21.23 12.53
CA CYS A 551 5.12 20.61 13.86
C CYS A 551 5.61 21.57 14.95
N HIS A 552 6.67 22.35 14.67
CA HIS A 552 7.25 23.29 15.64
C HIS A 552 6.40 24.54 15.88
N THR A 553 5.55 24.92 14.91
CA THR A 553 4.69 26.12 14.97
C THR A 553 3.28 25.83 15.45
N SER A 554 2.88 24.56 15.48
CA SER A 554 1.52 24.20 15.87
C SER A 554 1.24 24.55 17.34
N VAL A 555 -0.02 24.83 17.64
CA VAL A 555 -0.48 25.04 19.02
C VAL A 555 -0.08 23.82 19.85
N ARG A 556 0.75 24.01 20.87
CA ARG A 556 1.18 22.90 21.73
C ARG A 556 -0.05 22.21 22.33
N ALA A 557 -0.03 20.88 22.37
CA ALA A 557 -0.99 20.12 23.17
C ALA A 557 -0.99 20.68 24.59
N GLY A 558 -2.19 20.95 25.17
CA GLY A 558 -2.31 21.57 26.50
C GLY A 558 -2.70 23.05 26.48
N ARG A 559 -2.98 23.66 25.30
CA ARG A 559 -3.59 25.00 25.27
C ARG A 559 -5.11 24.88 25.37
N ARG A 560 -5.71 25.56 26.32
CA ARG A 560 -7.16 25.72 26.44
C ARG A 560 -7.67 26.70 25.37
N LEU A 561 -8.62 26.20 24.55
CA LEU A 561 -9.30 27.00 23.53
C LEU A 561 -10.67 27.44 24.04
N ASN A 562 -11.12 28.62 23.67
CA ASN A 562 -12.51 29.04 23.87
C ASN A 562 -13.42 28.51 22.73
N GLY A 563 -14.74 28.67 22.88
CA GLY A 563 -15.71 28.13 21.89
C GLY A 563 -15.56 28.74 20.49
N GLU A 564 -15.18 30.04 20.40
CA GLU A 564 -14.95 30.72 19.11
C GLU A 564 -13.68 30.20 18.44
N GLU A 565 -12.57 30.04 19.19
CA GLU A 565 -11.31 29.51 18.68
C GLU A 565 -11.49 28.04 18.18
N MET A 566 -12.23 27.22 18.93
CA MET A 566 -12.53 25.84 18.50
C MET A 566 -13.35 25.82 17.20
N ASN A 567 -14.39 26.63 17.09
CA ASN A 567 -15.18 26.72 15.87
C ASN A 567 -14.39 27.31 14.69
N ALA A 568 -13.52 28.30 14.94
CA ALA A 568 -12.63 28.83 13.92
C ALA A 568 -11.69 27.74 13.37
N LEU A 569 -11.10 26.92 14.23
CA LEU A 569 -10.27 25.79 13.81
C LEU A 569 -11.07 24.79 12.95
N LEU A 570 -12.31 24.46 13.33
CA LEU A 570 -13.15 23.56 12.53
C LEU A 570 -13.45 24.15 11.15
N ARG A 571 -13.75 25.43 11.04
CA ARG A 571 -13.99 26.12 9.74
C ARG A 571 -12.73 26.18 8.89
N ASP A 572 -11.59 26.46 9.50
CA ASP A 572 -10.30 26.42 8.81
C ASP A 572 -10.01 25.01 8.25
N MET A 573 -10.31 23.96 9.02
CA MET A 573 -10.17 22.58 8.57
C MET A 573 -11.10 22.28 7.39
N GLU A 574 -12.36 22.73 7.41
CA GLU A 574 -13.30 22.53 6.32
C GLU A 574 -12.89 23.25 5.03
N ALA A 575 -12.24 24.41 5.16
CA ALA A 575 -11.74 25.20 4.03
C ALA A 575 -10.39 24.71 3.48
N THR A 576 -9.64 23.93 4.27
CA THR A 576 -8.28 23.51 3.92
C THR A 576 -8.28 22.11 3.32
N PRO A 577 -7.74 21.93 2.11
CA PRO A 577 -7.57 20.59 1.52
C PRO A 577 -6.78 19.66 2.45
N ASN A 578 -7.15 18.38 2.43
CA ASN A 578 -6.44 17.32 3.17
C ASN A 578 -6.36 17.47 4.69
N SER A 579 -7.18 18.34 5.29
CA SER A 579 -7.19 18.60 6.73
C SER A 579 -7.61 17.40 7.58
N GLY A 580 -8.19 16.35 6.97
CA GLY A 580 -8.60 15.11 7.67
C GLY A 580 -7.45 14.25 8.19
N GLN A 581 -6.18 14.60 7.92
CA GLN A 581 -5.00 13.86 8.35
C GLN A 581 -3.81 14.78 8.58
N CYS A 582 -2.96 14.45 9.55
CA CYS A 582 -1.72 15.16 9.82
C CYS A 582 -0.62 14.79 8.82
N ASN A 583 0.51 15.48 8.88
CA ASN A 583 1.68 15.24 8.01
C ASN A 583 2.29 13.83 8.18
N HIS A 584 2.01 13.17 9.31
CA HIS A 584 2.46 11.82 9.63
C HIS A 584 1.45 10.71 9.21
N GLY A 585 0.35 11.08 8.52
CA GLY A 585 -0.69 10.14 8.06
C GLY A 585 -1.63 9.65 9.16
N ARG A 586 -1.67 10.32 10.32
CA ARG A 586 -2.66 10.05 11.38
C ARG A 586 -3.92 10.86 11.10
N PRO A 587 -5.12 10.33 11.40
CA PRO A 587 -6.34 11.12 11.28
C PRO A 587 -6.28 12.30 12.25
N THR A 588 -6.66 13.49 11.78
CA THR A 588 -6.81 14.70 12.61
C THR A 588 -8.16 14.71 13.32
N TYR A 589 -9.11 13.93 12.85
CA TYR A 589 -10.39 13.74 13.51
C TYR A 589 -10.96 12.34 13.28
N VAL A 590 -11.87 11.93 14.15
CA VAL A 590 -12.64 10.70 14.06
C VAL A 590 -14.13 11.05 14.15
N GLU A 591 -14.92 10.56 13.19
CA GLU A 591 -16.37 10.72 13.16
C GLU A 591 -17.06 9.50 13.77
N LEU A 592 -18.04 9.72 14.63
CA LEU A 592 -18.90 8.69 15.22
C LEU A 592 -20.37 9.04 14.94
N LYS A 593 -21.01 8.22 14.10
CA LYS A 593 -22.42 8.43 13.73
C LYS A 593 -23.35 8.01 14.85
N LEU A 594 -24.47 8.70 15.01
CA LEU A 594 -25.47 8.43 16.03
C LEU A 594 -25.94 6.97 15.98
N ALA A 595 -26.15 6.43 14.78
CA ALA A 595 -26.55 5.02 14.59
C ALA A 595 -25.52 4.02 15.16
N ASP A 596 -24.22 4.33 15.06
CA ASP A 596 -23.16 3.47 15.60
C ASP A 596 -23.09 3.59 17.13
N ILE A 597 -23.32 4.79 17.65
CA ILE A 597 -23.38 5.04 19.09
C ILE A 597 -24.59 4.31 19.69
N GLU A 598 -25.78 4.41 19.08
CA GLU A 598 -26.99 3.71 19.52
C GLU A 598 -26.79 2.20 19.54
N ARG A 599 -26.06 1.67 18.56
CA ARG A 599 -25.71 0.24 18.52
C ARG A 599 -24.80 -0.19 19.68
N LEU A 600 -23.89 0.68 20.16
CA LEU A 600 -23.08 0.40 21.35
C LEU A 600 -23.94 0.26 22.61
N PHE A 601 -25.02 1.02 22.70
CA PHE A 601 -25.96 0.97 23.83
C PHE A 601 -27.09 -0.03 23.61
N GLY A 602 -27.06 -0.85 22.54
CA GLY A 602 -28.08 -1.86 22.26
C GLY A 602 -29.46 -1.29 21.94
N ARG A 603 -29.54 -0.04 21.47
CA ARG A 603 -30.82 0.62 21.17
C ARG A 603 -31.38 0.32 19.78
N ARG A 604 -30.60 -0.34 18.91
CA ARG A 604 -30.99 -0.86 17.57
C ARG A 604 -30.21 -2.12 17.22
#